data_217b0971c0f1324d7164259a1d77f741
#
_entry.id   217b0971c0f1324d7164259a1d77f741
#
_cell.length_a   1.000
_cell.length_b   1.000
_cell.length_c   1.000
_cell.angle_alpha   90.00
_cell.angle_beta   90.00
_cell.angle_gamma   90.00
#
_symmetry.space_group_name_H-M   'P 1'
#
loop_
_entity.id
_entity.type
_entity.pdbx_description
1 polymer ?
#
loop_
_entity_poly.entity_id
_entity_poly.type
_entity_poly.pdbx_seq_one_letter_code
_entity_poly.pdbx_strand_id
1 'polypeptide(L)'
;GLAGSTCAKVLSGAGHPFVLCEASGRPGGRAVSDRTSDGFVLDRGFQVLLDSYPAARRHLDFTALGGGRFRAGAMFVGGGRPRCLENPLRRPPALFGALRAEVIPSGDLLRLLRLVTKSLGPGGAEETFSTGAMLRRYGFSETFFTRFARPFFGGVLLDPELRTSAEVFFGYLRRFVTGRALIPARGIGALAEQLVAGIPQGMVRYGMRAEKLVFAEGGVCGVRFANGVFLAGDEVILAVDEPAACRLLGSGRPRAALATAVHYFAADRPFYRGAWLCLPPRREESPVLHAALVSNAAPSLAPRGAHLWSVTVLPGHPRAADAELVRAEVASWFGENPRLMRPLAFIEVPYAVPEQLPGFRRRPSPWGV
;
A
#
# COMPACT_ATOMS: atom_id res chain seq x y z
N GLY A 1 -12.05 0.90 -9.30
CA GLY A 1 -10.68 0.94 -8.78
C GLY A 1 -9.74 1.78 -9.65
N LEU A 2 -8.48 2.00 -9.21
CA LEU A 2 -7.53 2.89 -9.91
C LEU A 2 -7.27 2.46 -11.37
N ALA A 3 -7.21 1.16 -11.66
CA ALA A 3 -6.98 0.65 -13.02
C ALA A 3 -8.11 1.07 -13.96
N GLY A 4 -9.37 0.80 -13.59
CA GLY A 4 -10.53 1.19 -14.39
C GLY A 4 -10.67 2.71 -14.52
N SER A 5 -10.45 3.46 -13.44
CA SER A 5 -10.49 4.93 -13.48
C SER A 5 -9.43 5.53 -14.40
N THR A 6 -8.20 4.95 -14.40
CA THR A 6 -7.13 5.38 -15.30
C THR A 6 -7.44 5.04 -16.76
N CYS A 7 -7.95 3.83 -17.01
CA CYS A 7 -8.39 3.41 -18.34
C CYS A 7 -9.46 4.36 -18.89
N ALA A 8 -10.50 4.62 -18.10
CA ALA A 8 -11.57 5.53 -18.47
C ALA A 8 -11.07 6.97 -18.76
N LYS A 9 -10.12 7.48 -17.93
CA LYS A 9 -9.47 8.77 -18.20
C LYS A 9 -8.74 8.80 -19.53
N VAL A 10 -8.03 7.72 -19.89
CA VAL A 10 -7.30 7.62 -21.16
C VAL A 10 -8.27 7.56 -22.33
N LEU A 11 -9.31 6.71 -22.26
CA LEU A 11 -10.34 6.61 -23.31
C LEU A 11 -11.08 7.93 -23.51
N SER A 12 -11.45 8.61 -22.41
CA SER A 12 -12.09 9.93 -22.46
C SER A 12 -11.19 10.96 -23.16
N GLY A 13 -9.89 10.99 -22.81
CA GLY A 13 -8.94 11.89 -23.45
C GLY A 13 -8.66 11.61 -24.93
N ALA A 14 -8.88 10.37 -25.36
CA ALA A 14 -8.77 9.95 -26.76
C ALA A 14 -10.09 10.08 -27.55
N GLY A 15 -11.17 10.52 -26.91
CA GLY A 15 -12.49 10.67 -27.54
C GLY A 15 -13.21 9.34 -27.85
N HIS A 16 -12.75 8.22 -27.26
CA HIS A 16 -13.42 6.94 -27.43
C HIS A 16 -14.68 6.85 -26.57
N PRO A 17 -15.81 6.34 -27.10
CA PRO A 17 -16.99 6.06 -26.30
C PRO A 17 -16.74 4.90 -25.35
N PHE A 18 -17.18 5.02 -24.09
CA PHE A 18 -17.08 3.95 -23.09
C PHE A 18 -18.12 4.14 -21.97
N VAL A 19 -18.32 3.11 -21.17
CA VAL A 19 -19.01 3.18 -19.88
C VAL A 19 -18.13 2.53 -18.83
N LEU A 20 -17.75 3.30 -17.79
CA LEU A 20 -17.07 2.78 -16.61
C LEU A 20 -18.09 2.31 -15.59
N CYS A 21 -18.12 1.00 -15.33
CA CYS A 21 -19.00 0.39 -14.33
C CYS A 21 -18.24 0.08 -13.05
N GLU A 22 -18.75 0.54 -11.91
CA GLU A 22 -18.19 0.30 -10.58
C GLU A 22 -19.24 -0.37 -9.70
N ALA A 23 -18.87 -1.44 -9.01
CA ALA A 23 -19.78 -2.21 -8.16
C ALA A 23 -20.23 -1.46 -6.90
N SER A 24 -19.40 -0.59 -6.37
CA SER A 24 -19.69 0.23 -5.20
C SER A 24 -20.37 1.55 -5.57
N GLY A 25 -20.81 2.33 -4.55
CA GLY A 25 -21.40 3.65 -4.74
C GLY A 25 -20.38 4.78 -5.00
N ARG A 26 -19.08 4.47 -5.10
CA ARG A 26 -18.01 5.47 -5.28
C ARG A 26 -16.78 4.86 -5.96
N PRO A 27 -15.91 5.69 -6.58
CA PRO A 27 -14.69 5.19 -7.20
C PRO A 27 -13.66 4.79 -6.13
N GLY A 28 -12.67 3.96 -6.52
CA GLY A 28 -11.48 3.68 -5.71
C GLY A 28 -11.18 2.20 -5.52
N GLY A 29 -12.19 1.34 -5.41
CA GLY A 29 -11.98 -0.07 -5.11
C GLY A 29 -11.28 -0.26 -3.76
N ARG A 30 -10.01 -0.70 -3.75
CA ARG A 30 -9.19 -0.83 -2.53
C ARG A 30 -8.55 0.49 -2.08
N ALA A 31 -8.36 1.45 -2.98
CA ALA A 31 -7.87 2.79 -2.68
C ALA A 31 -9.06 3.71 -2.35
N VAL A 32 -9.59 3.55 -1.15
CA VAL A 32 -10.76 4.27 -0.63
C VAL A 32 -10.46 4.81 0.75
N SER A 33 -10.96 6.00 1.03
CA SER A 33 -10.90 6.63 2.34
C SER A 33 -12.31 6.83 2.88
N ASP A 34 -12.53 6.48 4.13
CA ASP A 34 -13.78 6.68 4.84
C ASP A 34 -13.64 7.88 5.79
N ARG A 35 -14.68 8.71 5.91
CA ARG A 35 -14.70 9.82 6.87
C ARG A 35 -15.58 9.43 8.04
N THR A 36 -15.04 9.58 9.26
CA THR A 36 -15.81 9.39 10.49
C THR A 36 -16.72 10.58 10.77
N SER A 37 -17.71 10.41 11.63
CA SER A 37 -18.64 11.50 12.04
C SER A 37 -17.92 12.65 12.73
N ASP A 38 -16.84 12.37 13.45
CA ASP A 38 -15.98 13.34 14.11
C ASP A 38 -14.84 13.87 13.23
N GLY A 39 -14.84 13.55 11.92
CA GLY A 39 -14.06 14.21 10.88
C GLY A 39 -12.71 13.58 10.56
N PHE A 40 -12.33 12.44 11.15
CA PHE A 40 -11.11 11.73 10.74
C PHE A 40 -11.29 11.08 9.37
N VAL A 41 -10.18 10.99 8.62
CA VAL A 41 -10.13 10.31 7.32
C VAL A 41 -9.30 9.04 7.47
N LEU A 42 -9.93 7.90 7.25
CA LEU A 42 -9.36 6.56 7.44
C LEU A 42 -9.23 5.85 6.10
N ASP A 43 -8.02 5.50 5.72
CA ASP A 43 -7.76 4.69 4.53
C ASP A 43 -8.02 3.20 4.81
N ARG A 44 -8.41 2.43 3.82
CA ARG A 44 -8.55 0.97 3.98
C ARG A 44 -7.18 0.29 3.91
N GLY A 45 -6.51 0.23 5.07
CA GLY A 45 -5.12 -0.16 5.22
C GLY A 45 -4.17 1.04 5.23
N PHE A 46 -2.94 0.84 5.72
CA PHE A 46 -1.90 1.87 5.63
C PHE A 46 -1.42 1.96 4.17
N GLN A 47 -1.77 3.03 3.49
CA GLN A 47 -1.44 3.24 2.09
C GLN A 47 -0.66 4.55 1.91
N VAL A 48 0.39 4.48 1.10
CA VAL A 48 1.17 5.64 0.69
C VAL A 48 1.33 5.66 -0.83
N LEU A 49 1.33 6.84 -1.40
CA LEU A 49 1.65 7.06 -2.82
C LEU A 49 3.13 7.41 -2.94
N LEU A 50 3.87 6.67 -3.79
CA LEU A 50 5.23 7.05 -4.13
C LEU A 50 5.22 7.98 -5.36
N ASP A 51 5.81 9.17 -5.21
CA ASP A 51 5.88 10.14 -6.31
C ASP A 51 6.81 9.71 -7.47
N SER A 52 7.48 8.56 -7.33
CA SER A 52 8.29 7.91 -8.36
C SER A 52 7.53 6.91 -9.23
N TYR A 53 6.26 6.61 -8.95
CA TYR A 53 5.47 5.74 -9.80
C TYR A 53 5.21 6.41 -11.17
N PRO A 54 5.67 5.81 -12.31
CA PRO A 54 5.53 6.45 -13.63
C PRO A 54 4.08 6.70 -14.03
N ALA A 55 3.20 5.73 -13.76
CA ALA A 55 1.77 5.87 -14.05
C ALA A 55 1.12 6.97 -13.20
N ALA A 56 1.49 7.09 -11.92
CA ALA A 56 0.99 8.16 -11.07
C ALA A 56 1.43 9.54 -11.61
N ARG A 57 2.69 9.68 -11.99
CA ARG A 57 3.19 10.94 -12.59
C ARG A 57 2.50 11.32 -13.89
N ARG A 58 2.10 10.35 -14.69
CA ARG A 58 1.40 10.58 -15.97
C ARG A 58 -0.04 10.99 -15.78
N HIS A 59 -0.73 10.41 -14.79
CA HIS A 59 -2.19 10.47 -14.70
C HIS A 59 -2.71 11.30 -13.53
N LEU A 60 -1.89 11.62 -12.51
CA LEU A 60 -2.28 12.35 -11.32
C LEU A 60 -1.60 13.71 -11.22
N ASP A 61 -2.36 14.69 -10.77
CA ASP A 61 -1.83 15.99 -10.33
C ASP A 61 -1.52 15.93 -8.83
N PHE A 62 -0.24 15.83 -8.51
CA PHE A 62 0.26 15.77 -7.14
C PHE A 62 0.03 17.07 -6.36
N THR A 63 -0.03 18.22 -7.05
CA THR A 63 -0.29 19.51 -6.43
C THR A 63 -1.73 19.58 -5.96
N ALA A 64 -2.67 19.20 -6.80
CA ALA A 64 -4.09 19.15 -6.47
C ALA A 64 -4.44 18.08 -5.42
N LEU A 65 -3.69 16.97 -5.35
CA LEU A 65 -3.84 15.97 -4.28
C LEU A 65 -3.45 16.54 -2.92
N GLY A 66 -2.50 17.49 -2.88
CA GLY A 66 -2.02 18.09 -1.63
C GLY A 66 -1.44 17.05 -0.66
N GLY A 67 -1.61 17.30 0.64
CA GLY A 67 -1.16 16.38 1.69
C GLY A 67 0.30 16.57 2.07
N GLY A 68 0.90 15.51 2.58
CA GLY A 68 2.28 15.60 3.07
C GLY A 68 3.10 14.35 2.82
N ARG A 69 4.39 14.52 3.03
CA ARG A 69 5.40 13.50 2.75
C ARG A 69 5.97 12.93 4.03
N PHE A 70 6.20 11.63 4.02
CA PHE A 70 7.00 10.97 5.04
C PHE A 70 8.47 11.36 4.91
N ARG A 71 9.19 11.33 6.04
CA ARG A 71 10.65 11.38 6.04
C ARG A 71 11.17 10.17 5.26
N ALA A 72 12.24 10.38 4.49
CA ALA A 72 12.88 9.30 3.75
C ALA A 72 13.72 8.45 4.71
N GLY A 73 13.07 7.56 5.46
CA GLY A 73 13.67 6.75 6.49
C GLY A 73 12.62 6.11 7.40
N ALA A 74 13.06 5.60 8.53
CA ALA A 74 12.19 5.00 9.54
C ALA A 74 12.63 5.37 10.97
N MET A 75 11.70 5.27 11.89
CA MET A 75 11.94 5.38 13.32
C MET A 75 11.89 3.98 13.93
N PHE A 76 12.98 3.53 14.51
CA PHE A 76 13.07 2.25 15.21
C PHE A 76 12.64 2.43 16.65
N VAL A 77 11.69 1.63 17.08
CA VAL A 77 11.01 1.70 18.38
C VAL A 77 11.05 0.34 19.11
N GLY A 78 10.61 0.29 20.35
CA GLY A 78 10.48 -0.97 21.12
C GLY A 78 11.79 -1.56 21.64
N GLY A 79 12.90 -0.84 21.54
CA GLY A 79 14.22 -1.25 22.06
C GLY A 79 14.89 -0.16 22.89
N GLY A 80 14.12 0.60 23.69
CA GLY A 80 14.58 1.77 24.42
C GLY A 80 14.15 3.08 23.76
N ARG A 81 15.02 4.11 23.78
CA ARG A 81 14.67 5.40 23.14
C ARG A 81 14.51 5.25 21.62
N PRO A 82 13.44 5.83 21.02
CA PRO A 82 13.25 5.81 19.55
C PRO A 82 14.48 6.36 18.81
N ARG A 83 14.88 5.67 17.74
CA ARG A 83 16.05 6.04 16.91
C ARG A 83 15.62 6.23 15.47
N CYS A 84 15.86 7.43 14.92
CA CYS A 84 15.55 7.73 13.52
C CYS A 84 16.73 7.39 12.63
N LEU A 85 16.46 6.64 11.55
CA LEU A 85 17.39 6.36 10.49
C LEU A 85 16.87 6.99 9.19
N GLU A 86 17.53 8.06 8.74
CA GLU A 86 17.24 8.69 7.44
C GLU A 86 18.03 7.99 6.32
N ASN A 87 17.49 8.05 5.11
CA ASN A 87 18.15 7.53 3.93
C ASN A 87 19.42 8.36 3.62
N PRO A 88 20.64 7.76 3.71
CA PRO A 88 21.88 8.50 3.52
C PRO A 88 22.08 9.00 2.08
N LEU A 89 21.43 8.40 1.09
CA LEU A 89 21.48 8.88 -0.30
C LEU A 89 20.78 10.23 -0.48
N ARG A 90 19.83 10.55 0.41
CA ARG A 90 19.11 11.84 0.39
C ARG A 90 19.67 12.85 1.38
N ARG A 91 20.32 12.36 2.41
CA ARG A 91 20.94 13.16 3.46
C ARG A 91 22.27 12.52 3.87
N PRO A 92 23.36 12.82 3.18
CA PRO A 92 24.66 12.19 3.44
C PRO A 92 25.09 12.18 4.91
N PRO A 93 24.85 13.23 5.73
CA PRO A 93 25.17 13.19 7.16
C PRO A 93 24.40 12.10 7.93
N ALA A 94 23.28 11.59 7.42
CA ALA A 94 22.54 10.50 8.06
C ALA A 94 23.32 9.18 8.10
N LEU A 95 24.36 9.01 7.29
CA LEU A 95 25.27 7.86 7.34
C LEU A 95 25.95 7.75 8.71
N PHE A 96 26.41 8.85 9.26
CA PHE A 96 27.00 8.88 10.62
C PHE A 96 25.96 8.54 11.70
N GLY A 97 24.72 8.99 11.51
CA GLY A 97 23.60 8.61 12.36
C GLY A 97 23.28 7.11 12.30
N ALA A 98 23.32 6.53 11.11
CA ALA A 98 23.09 5.10 10.89
C ALA A 98 24.14 4.22 11.58
N LEU A 99 25.42 4.60 11.48
CA LEU A 99 26.54 3.90 12.13
C LEU A 99 26.45 3.99 13.67
N ARG A 100 26.03 5.13 14.21
CA ARG A 100 25.87 5.33 15.66
C ARG A 100 24.59 4.73 16.23
N ALA A 101 23.57 4.53 15.40
CA ALA A 101 22.27 4.06 15.86
C ALA A 101 22.25 2.56 16.21
N GLU A 102 23.27 1.79 15.81
CA GLU A 102 23.40 0.33 16.03
C GLU A 102 22.17 -0.48 15.62
N VAL A 103 21.31 0.11 14.78
CA VAL A 103 20.09 -0.52 14.32
C VAL A 103 20.36 -1.54 13.22
N ILE A 104 21.29 -1.18 12.31
CA ILE A 104 21.74 -2.04 11.21
C ILE A 104 23.25 -2.24 11.40
N PRO A 105 23.75 -3.49 11.48
CA PRO A 105 25.18 -3.78 11.50
C PRO A 105 25.91 -3.10 10.35
N SER A 106 27.13 -2.61 10.58
CA SER A 106 27.90 -1.84 9.58
C SER A 106 28.12 -2.62 8.28
N GLY A 107 28.37 -3.94 8.38
CA GLY A 107 28.49 -4.82 7.22
C GLY A 107 27.20 -4.89 6.39
N ASP A 108 26.04 -4.91 7.06
CA ASP A 108 24.73 -4.93 6.37
C ASP A 108 24.39 -3.58 5.74
N LEU A 109 24.85 -2.48 6.32
CA LEU A 109 24.71 -1.16 5.71
C LEU A 109 25.45 -1.08 4.36
N LEU A 110 26.69 -1.63 4.28
CA LEU A 110 27.43 -1.72 3.02
C LEU A 110 26.72 -2.61 2.00
N ARG A 111 26.17 -3.75 2.44
CA ARG A 111 25.36 -4.64 1.58
C ARG A 111 24.10 -3.94 1.07
N LEU A 112 23.43 -3.19 1.95
CA LEU A 112 22.25 -2.42 1.58
C LEU A 112 22.58 -1.34 0.54
N LEU A 113 23.70 -0.64 0.66
CA LEU A 113 24.15 0.33 -0.34
C LEU A 113 24.41 -0.33 -1.69
N ARG A 114 25.07 -1.50 -1.71
CA ARG A 114 25.26 -2.29 -2.95
C ARG A 114 23.94 -2.74 -3.55
N LEU A 115 22.99 -3.17 -2.72
CA LEU A 115 21.66 -3.59 -3.17
C LEU A 115 20.91 -2.42 -3.79
N VAL A 116 20.99 -1.23 -3.19
CA VAL A 116 20.41 0.01 -3.70
C VAL A 116 21.02 0.40 -5.04
N THR A 117 22.36 0.39 -5.18
CA THR A 117 23.01 0.69 -6.47
C THR A 117 22.58 -0.29 -7.56
N LYS A 118 22.50 -1.60 -7.23
CA LYS A 118 21.96 -2.61 -8.16
C LYS A 118 20.53 -2.31 -8.57
N SER A 119 19.67 -1.86 -7.66
CA SER A 119 18.26 -1.53 -7.96
C SER A 119 18.10 -0.38 -8.96
N LEU A 120 19.10 0.50 -9.07
CA LEU A 120 19.12 1.65 -9.99
C LEU A 120 19.63 1.29 -11.38
N GLY A 121 20.38 0.19 -11.50
CA GLY A 121 20.94 -0.27 -12.77
C GLY A 121 19.92 -0.95 -13.69
N PRO A 122 20.32 -1.23 -14.94
CA PRO A 122 19.50 -1.97 -15.92
C PRO A 122 19.48 -3.48 -15.65
N GLY A 123 20.07 -3.95 -14.55
CA GLY A 123 20.25 -5.37 -14.25
C GLY A 123 18.92 -6.05 -13.86
N GLY A 124 18.68 -7.21 -14.47
CA GLY A 124 17.53 -8.05 -14.22
C GLY A 124 17.44 -8.49 -12.76
N ALA A 125 16.24 -8.52 -12.28
CA ALA A 125 15.88 -9.16 -11.06
C ALA A 125 16.26 -10.65 -11.13
N GLU A 126 16.70 -11.20 -10.02
CA GLU A 126 16.87 -12.64 -9.85
C GLU A 126 15.47 -13.26 -9.72
N GLU A 127 14.81 -13.48 -10.86
CA GLU A 127 13.40 -13.94 -10.96
C GLU A 127 13.13 -15.24 -10.19
N THR A 128 14.19 -16.00 -9.93
CA THR A 128 14.11 -17.35 -9.32
C THR A 128 14.12 -17.34 -7.79
N PHE A 129 14.44 -16.20 -7.15
CA PHE A 129 14.58 -16.12 -5.70
C PHE A 129 13.44 -15.34 -5.05
N SER A 130 13.05 -15.79 -3.84
CA SER A 130 12.28 -14.95 -2.94
C SER A 130 13.15 -13.80 -2.39
N THR A 131 12.53 -12.73 -1.95
CA THR A 131 13.20 -11.61 -1.30
C THR A 131 14.08 -12.09 -0.14
N GLY A 132 13.55 -12.95 0.73
CA GLY A 132 14.31 -13.50 1.87
C GLY A 132 15.49 -14.34 1.44
N ALA A 133 15.33 -15.24 0.45
CA ALA A 133 16.44 -16.07 -0.06
C ALA A 133 17.51 -15.20 -0.73
N MET A 134 17.12 -14.21 -1.51
CA MET A 134 18.03 -13.26 -2.14
C MET A 134 18.82 -12.47 -1.09
N LEU A 135 18.18 -11.91 -0.07
CA LEU A 135 18.88 -11.17 1.00
C LEU A 135 19.88 -12.05 1.76
N ARG A 136 19.55 -13.33 2.06
CA ARG A 136 20.49 -14.28 2.66
C ARG A 136 21.68 -14.55 1.74
N ARG A 137 21.45 -14.74 0.44
CA ARG A 137 22.51 -14.91 -0.55
C ARG A 137 23.45 -13.71 -0.64
N TYR A 138 22.95 -12.49 -0.39
CA TYR A 138 23.77 -11.27 -0.26
C TYR A 138 24.51 -11.18 1.08
N GLY A 139 24.33 -12.15 1.99
CA GLY A 139 25.03 -12.27 3.26
C GLY A 139 24.50 -11.36 4.36
N PHE A 140 23.26 -10.86 4.26
CA PHE A 140 22.65 -10.08 5.35
C PHE A 140 22.51 -10.89 6.62
N SER A 141 22.78 -10.25 7.77
CA SER A 141 22.71 -10.89 9.09
C SER A 141 21.28 -11.11 9.57
N GLU A 142 21.07 -12.04 10.51
CA GLU A 142 19.76 -12.25 11.16
C GLU A 142 19.28 -11.01 11.94
N THR A 143 20.23 -10.22 12.47
CA THR A 143 19.91 -8.92 13.08
C THR A 143 19.27 -7.96 12.07
N PHE A 144 19.78 -7.92 10.84
CA PHE A 144 19.17 -7.13 9.76
C PHE A 144 17.76 -7.63 9.43
N PHE A 145 17.56 -8.95 9.34
CA PHE A 145 16.25 -9.53 9.09
C PHE A 145 15.24 -9.14 10.17
N THR A 146 15.60 -9.30 11.44
CA THR A 146 14.69 -9.08 12.58
C THR A 146 14.37 -7.61 12.79
N ARG A 147 15.39 -6.74 12.69
CA ARG A 147 15.24 -5.32 13.04
C ARG A 147 14.81 -4.43 11.87
N PHE A 148 15.10 -4.84 10.63
CA PHE A 148 14.83 -3.99 9.48
C PHE A 148 14.05 -4.69 8.36
N ALA A 149 14.54 -5.81 7.81
CA ALA A 149 13.98 -6.37 6.59
C ALA A 149 12.52 -6.83 6.78
N ARG A 150 12.24 -7.63 7.80
CA ARG A 150 10.87 -8.10 8.10
C ARG A 150 9.94 -6.96 8.52
N PRO A 151 10.28 -6.06 9.47
CA PRO A 151 9.41 -4.94 9.82
C PRO A 151 9.13 -3.99 8.65
N PHE A 152 10.14 -3.62 7.88
CA PHE A 152 9.98 -2.66 6.79
C PHE A 152 9.47 -3.31 5.51
N PHE A 153 10.22 -4.24 4.94
CA PHE A 153 9.83 -4.85 3.67
C PHE A 153 8.68 -5.83 3.82
N GLY A 154 8.59 -6.54 4.95
CA GLY A 154 7.42 -7.37 5.25
C GLY A 154 6.13 -6.56 5.32
N GLY A 155 6.19 -5.34 5.87
CA GLY A 155 5.07 -4.41 5.87
C GLY A 155 4.74 -3.88 4.47
N VAL A 156 5.75 -3.49 3.68
CA VAL A 156 5.57 -2.98 2.31
C VAL A 156 5.01 -4.04 1.37
N LEU A 157 5.51 -5.27 1.48
CA LEU A 157 5.11 -6.40 0.63
C LEU A 157 3.87 -7.13 1.17
N LEU A 158 3.42 -6.80 2.38
CA LEU A 158 2.40 -7.54 3.16
C LEU A 158 2.79 -9.01 3.37
N ASP A 159 4.08 -9.30 3.40
CA ASP A 159 4.65 -10.63 3.47
C ASP A 159 5.81 -10.65 4.48
N PRO A 160 5.53 -10.84 5.78
CA PRO A 160 6.54 -10.82 6.84
C PRO A 160 7.64 -11.87 6.67
N GLU A 161 7.34 -12.96 5.96
CA GLU A 161 8.29 -14.04 5.67
C GLU A 161 9.18 -13.75 4.45
N LEU A 162 8.91 -12.65 3.73
CA LEU A 162 9.67 -12.21 2.56
C LEU A 162 9.74 -13.30 1.44
N ARG A 163 8.64 -14.01 1.22
CA ARG A 163 8.49 -15.01 0.16
C ARG A 163 8.27 -14.37 -1.21
N THR A 164 7.83 -13.13 -1.23
CA THR A 164 7.61 -12.33 -2.45
C THR A 164 8.86 -12.32 -3.32
N SER A 165 8.67 -12.40 -4.63
CA SER A 165 9.74 -12.38 -5.63
C SER A 165 10.74 -11.25 -5.42
N ALA A 166 12.02 -11.53 -5.59
CA ALA A 166 13.08 -10.53 -5.56
C ALA A 166 12.91 -9.45 -6.65
N GLU A 167 12.29 -9.79 -7.79
CA GLU A 167 11.96 -8.83 -8.84
C GLU A 167 11.00 -7.75 -8.34
N VAL A 168 9.92 -8.18 -7.67
CA VAL A 168 8.95 -7.28 -7.07
C VAL A 168 9.61 -6.39 -6.00
N PHE A 169 10.44 -6.99 -5.16
CA PHE A 169 11.22 -6.27 -4.16
C PHE A 169 12.11 -5.18 -4.78
N PHE A 170 12.89 -5.50 -5.82
CA PHE A 170 13.73 -4.52 -6.51
C PHE A 170 12.90 -3.40 -7.14
N GLY A 171 11.75 -3.72 -7.68
CA GLY A 171 10.79 -2.73 -8.17
C GLY A 171 10.41 -1.73 -7.08
N TYR A 172 10.02 -2.19 -5.90
CA TYR A 172 9.71 -1.31 -4.76
C TYR A 172 10.94 -0.58 -4.23
N LEU A 173 12.07 -1.26 -4.05
CA LEU A 173 13.31 -0.64 -3.57
C LEU A 173 13.71 0.54 -4.45
N ARG A 174 13.70 0.36 -5.78
CA ARG A 174 13.96 1.43 -6.74
C ARG A 174 13.02 2.61 -6.55
N ARG A 175 11.72 2.35 -6.31
CA ARG A 175 10.71 3.41 -6.12
C ARG A 175 10.91 4.16 -4.80
N PHE A 176 11.28 3.47 -3.71
CA PHE A 176 11.63 4.11 -2.44
C PHE A 176 12.91 4.94 -2.51
N VAL A 177 13.89 4.48 -3.28
CA VAL A 177 15.16 5.21 -3.48
C VAL A 177 14.95 6.48 -4.31
N THR A 178 14.19 6.38 -5.40
CA THR A 178 14.00 7.50 -6.34
C THR A 178 12.82 8.41 -6.00
N GLY A 179 11.86 7.94 -5.20
CA GLY A 179 10.63 8.64 -4.84
C GLY A 179 10.51 9.00 -3.37
N ARG A 180 9.45 9.72 -3.03
CA ARG A 180 9.04 10.04 -1.67
C ARG A 180 7.65 9.49 -1.44
N ALA A 181 7.44 8.91 -0.25
CA ALA A 181 6.13 8.47 0.17
C ALA A 181 5.30 9.67 0.63
N LEU A 182 4.09 9.79 0.13
CA LEU A 182 3.15 10.82 0.51
C LEU A 182 1.77 10.23 0.82
N ILE A 183 1.00 10.94 1.63
CA ILE A 183 -0.44 10.71 1.83
C ILE A 183 -1.17 11.94 1.30
N PRO A 184 -2.17 11.78 0.41
CA PRO A 184 -2.99 12.89 -0.07
C PRO A 184 -3.78 13.55 1.07
N ALA A 185 -4.09 14.85 0.93
CA ALA A 185 -4.80 15.63 1.95
C ALA A 185 -6.19 15.06 2.32
N ARG A 186 -6.83 14.35 1.42
CA ARG A 186 -8.15 13.70 1.62
C ARG A 186 -8.07 12.18 1.70
N GLY A 187 -6.87 11.62 1.99
CA GLY A 187 -6.60 10.19 2.01
C GLY A 187 -6.40 9.61 0.61
N ILE A 188 -6.10 8.31 0.56
CA ILE A 188 -5.76 7.62 -0.70
C ILE A 188 -6.92 7.57 -1.71
N GLY A 189 -8.15 7.66 -1.24
CA GLY A 189 -9.36 7.70 -2.09
C GLY A 189 -9.37 8.87 -3.07
N ALA A 190 -8.71 9.98 -2.72
CA ALA A 190 -8.58 11.16 -3.58
C ALA A 190 -7.93 10.86 -4.95
N LEU A 191 -7.14 9.79 -5.06
CA LEU A 191 -6.55 9.36 -6.33
C LEU A 191 -7.64 8.98 -7.35
N ALA A 192 -8.56 8.12 -6.93
CA ALA A 192 -9.62 7.66 -7.81
C ALA A 192 -10.63 8.77 -8.13
N GLU A 193 -10.94 9.62 -7.13
CA GLU A 193 -11.78 10.79 -7.32
C GLU A 193 -11.19 11.73 -8.39
N GLN A 194 -9.89 12.01 -8.30
CA GLN A 194 -9.20 12.86 -9.28
C GLN A 194 -9.18 12.23 -10.68
N LEU A 195 -9.01 10.91 -10.79
CA LEU A 195 -9.00 10.21 -12.07
C LEU A 195 -10.35 10.28 -12.78
N VAL A 196 -11.46 10.25 -12.04
CA VAL A 196 -12.81 10.27 -12.62
C VAL A 196 -13.40 11.67 -12.74
N ALA A 197 -12.82 12.67 -12.08
CA ALA A 197 -13.37 14.04 -12.05
C ALA A 197 -13.48 14.70 -13.44
N GLY A 198 -12.61 14.33 -14.39
CA GLY A 198 -12.66 14.83 -15.77
C GLY A 198 -13.45 13.97 -16.75
N ILE A 199 -14.12 12.91 -16.27
CA ILE A 199 -14.93 12.02 -17.13
C ILE A 199 -16.32 12.63 -17.28
N PRO A 200 -16.91 12.69 -18.51
CA PRO A 200 -18.24 13.23 -18.72
C PRO A 200 -19.29 12.55 -17.86
N GLN A 201 -20.27 13.35 -17.42
CA GLN A 201 -21.38 12.85 -16.60
C GLN A 201 -22.16 11.75 -17.34
N GLY A 202 -22.53 10.68 -16.63
CA GLY A 202 -23.23 9.52 -17.18
C GLY A 202 -22.32 8.42 -17.74
N MET A 203 -21.05 8.69 -18.01
CA MET A 203 -20.11 7.64 -18.44
C MET A 203 -19.58 6.80 -17.28
N VAL A 204 -19.74 7.24 -16.04
CA VAL A 204 -19.43 6.45 -14.83
C VAL A 204 -20.74 6.01 -14.18
N ARG A 205 -20.92 4.69 -14.05
CA ARG A 205 -22.10 4.09 -13.44
C ARG A 205 -21.71 3.32 -12.18
N TYR A 206 -22.27 3.72 -11.05
CA TYR A 206 -22.08 3.09 -9.74
C TYR A 206 -23.18 2.07 -9.45
N GLY A 207 -22.94 1.17 -8.47
CA GLY A 207 -23.86 0.09 -8.13
C GLY A 207 -23.95 -1.00 -9.20
N MET A 208 -23.02 -1.01 -10.14
CA MET A 208 -22.97 -1.90 -11.30
C MET A 208 -21.98 -3.05 -11.05
N ARG A 209 -22.40 -4.05 -10.28
CA ARG A 209 -21.58 -5.25 -10.04
C ARG A 209 -21.72 -6.19 -11.24
N ALA A 210 -20.62 -6.38 -11.99
CA ALA A 210 -20.58 -7.33 -13.10
C ALA A 210 -20.76 -8.76 -12.57
N GLU A 211 -21.70 -9.49 -13.17
CA GLU A 211 -22.05 -10.87 -12.82
C GLU A 211 -21.56 -11.85 -13.87
N LYS A 212 -21.77 -11.53 -15.17
CA LYS A 212 -21.47 -12.43 -16.27
C LYS A 212 -21.09 -11.66 -17.53
N LEU A 213 -20.09 -12.14 -18.25
CA LEU A 213 -19.85 -11.75 -19.64
C LEU A 213 -20.84 -12.47 -20.54
N VAL A 214 -21.37 -11.77 -21.54
CA VAL A 214 -22.25 -12.33 -22.55
C VAL A 214 -21.49 -12.44 -23.85
N PHE A 215 -21.58 -13.60 -24.48
CA PHE A 215 -20.89 -13.90 -25.74
C PHE A 215 -21.91 -14.14 -26.84
N ALA A 216 -21.56 -13.75 -28.07
CA ALA A 216 -22.26 -14.04 -29.30
C ALA A 216 -21.25 -14.61 -30.33
N GLU A 217 -21.70 -14.88 -31.54
CA GLU A 217 -20.83 -15.27 -32.64
C GLU A 217 -19.76 -14.17 -32.86
N GLY A 218 -18.49 -14.53 -32.64
CA GLY A 218 -17.36 -13.60 -32.81
C GLY A 218 -16.75 -13.03 -31.52
N GLY A 219 -17.32 -13.27 -30.34
CA GLY A 219 -16.71 -12.82 -29.09
C GLY A 219 -17.64 -12.30 -28.02
N VAL A 220 -17.12 -11.48 -27.10
CA VAL A 220 -17.92 -10.83 -26.06
C VAL A 220 -18.79 -9.75 -26.70
N CYS A 221 -20.09 -9.75 -26.36
CA CYS A 221 -21.07 -8.75 -26.85
C CYS A 221 -21.65 -7.87 -25.74
N GLY A 222 -21.24 -8.05 -24.49
CA GLY A 222 -21.69 -7.22 -23.38
C GLY A 222 -21.51 -7.84 -22.02
N VAL A 223 -22.02 -7.15 -21.02
CA VAL A 223 -21.94 -7.54 -19.61
C VAL A 223 -23.32 -7.52 -18.98
N ARG A 224 -23.67 -8.59 -18.26
CA ARG A 224 -24.84 -8.63 -17.37
C ARG A 224 -24.40 -8.30 -15.95
N PHE A 225 -25.17 -7.46 -15.31
CA PHE A 225 -24.93 -6.98 -13.95
C PHE A 225 -25.90 -7.62 -12.96
N ALA A 226 -25.50 -7.68 -11.69
CA ALA A 226 -26.28 -8.30 -10.61
C ALA A 226 -27.66 -7.64 -10.35
N ASN A 227 -27.82 -6.39 -10.77
CA ASN A 227 -29.10 -5.67 -10.75
C ASN A 227 -30.01 -5.96 -11.96
N GLY A 228 -29.67 -6.98 -12.77
CA GLY A 228 -30.43 -7.38 -13.96
C GLY A 228 -30.13 -6.57 -15.23
N VAL A 229 -29.42 -5.46 -15.14
CA VAL A 229 -29.06 -4.64 -16.30
C VAL A 229 -28.13 -5.40 -17.24
N PHE A 230 -28.35 -5.28 -18.54
CA PHE A 230 -27.43 -5.70 -19.58
C PHE A 230 -26.90 -4.45 -20.31
N LEU A 231 -25.59 -4.37 -20.45
CA LEU A 231 -24.94 -3.38 -21.29
C LEU A 231 -24.25 -4.09 -22.45
N ALA A 232 -24.67 -3.75 -23.68
CA ALA A 232 -23.99 -4.17 -24.89
C ALA A 232 -22.67 -3.41 -25.04
N GLY A 233 -21.69 -4.03 -25.69
CA GLY A 233 -20.42 -3.42 -26.01
C GLY A 233 -19.59 -4.34 -26.91
N ASP A 234 -18.87 -3.75 -27.83
CA ASP A 234 -18.01 -4.46 -28.78
C ASP A 234 -16.74 -4.98 -28.08
N GLU A 235 -16.31 -4.28 -27.02
CA GLU A 235 -15.13 -4.63 -26.23
C GLU A 235 -15.43 -4.51 -24.72
N VAL A 236 -14.83 -5.40 -23.92
CA VAL A 236 -14.95 -5.37 -22.46
C VAL A 236 -13.57 -5.40 -21.82
N ILE A 237 -13.22 -4.33 -21.12
CA ILE A 237 -11.98 -4.21 -20.35
C ILE A 237 -12.25 -4.61 -18.89
N LEU A 238 -11.67 -5.72 -18.44
CA LEU A 238 -11.76 -6.18 -17.07
C LEU A 238 -10.71 -5.48 -16.18
N ALA A 239 -11.14 -4.45 -15.46
CA ALA A 239 -10.32 -3.71 -14.51
C ALA A 239 -10.67 -4.05 -13.04
N VAL A 240 -11.15 -5.24 -12.81
CA VAL A 240 -11.53 -5.81 -11.51
C VAL A 240 -10.35 -6.53 -10.85
N ASP A 241 -10.51 -6.97 -9.60
CA ASP A 241 -9.51 -7.83 -8.96
C ASP A 241 -9.45 -9.23 -9.61
N GLU A 242 -8.36 -9.94 -9.37
CA GLU A 242 -8.13 -11.26 -9.98
C GLU A 242 -9.23 -12.27 -9.64
N PRO A 243 -9.76 -12.37 -8.39
CA PRO A 243 -10.88 -13.25 -8.10
C PRO A 243 -12.13 -12.94 -8.92
N ALA A 244 -12.47 -11.68 -9.11
CA ALA A 244 -13.61 -11.28 -9.93
C ALA A 244 -13.35 -11.54 -11.42
N ALA A 245 -12.14 -11.29 -11.91
CA ALA A 245 -11.76 -11.59 -13.28
C ALA A 245 -11.88 -13.09 -13.58
N CYS A 246 -11.34 -13.95 -12.71
CA CYS A 246 -11.47 -15.41 -12.87
C CYS A 246 -12.93 -15.89 -12.92
N ARG A 247 -13.80 -15.31 -12.07
CA ARG A 247 -15.24 -15.62 -12.09
C ARG A 247 -15.90 -15.19 -13.41
N LEU A 248 -15.63 -13.96 -13.86
CA LEU A 248 -16.23 -13.42 -15.09
C LEU A 248 -15.77 -14.16 -16.33
N LEU A 249 -14.51 -14.60 -16.36
CA LEU A 249 -13.94 -15.37 -17.47
C LEU A 249 -14.33 -16.85 -17.42
N GLY A 250 -14.88 -17.34 -16.31
CA GLY A 250 -15.17 -18.75 -16.12
C GLY A 250 -13.92 -19.65 -16.13
N SER A 251 -12.74 -19.08 -15.93
CA SER A 251 -11.46 -19.76 -16.08
C SER A 251 -10.39 -19.27 -15.11
N GLY A 252 -9.44 -20.15 -14.82
CA GLY A 252 -8.32 -19.87 -13.93
C GLY A 252 -8.67 -19.96 -12.44
N ARG A 253 -7.63 -20.05 -11.61
CA ARG A 253 -7.72 -19.90 -10.16
C ARG A 253 -7.03 -18.58 -9.79
N PRO A 254 -7.66 -17.73 -8.94
CA PRO A 254 -7.00 -16.56 -8.43
C PRO A 254 -5.79 -16.99 -7.57
N ARG A 255 -4.77 -16.17 -7.56
CA ARG A 255 -3.63 -16.35 -6.65
C ARG A 255 -4.09 -16.19 -5.19
N ALA A 256 -3.32 -16.77 -4.27
CA ALA A 256 -3.50 -16.51 -2.87
C ALA A 256 -3.46 -14.99 -2.58
N ALA A 257 -4.22 -14.56 -1.60
CA ALA A 257 -4.26 -13.17 -1.17
C ALA A 257 -3.22 -12.91 -0.09
N LEU A 258 -2.56 -11.78 -0.18
CA LEU A 258 -1.90 -11.15 0.95
C LEU A 258 -2.88 -10.13 1.55
N ALA A 259 -3.20 -10.33 2.82
CA ALA A 259 -4.12 -9.49 3.56
C ALA A 259 -3.39 -8.37 4.31
N THR A 260 -4.12 -7.37 4.75
CA THR A 260 -3.64 -6.37 5.71
C THR A 260 -4.74 -6.06 6.71
N ALA A 261 -4.35 -5.71 7.94
CA ALA A 261 -5.27 -5.21 8.95
C ALA A 261 -4.68 -3.97 9.62
N VAL A 262 -5.51 -3.01 9.96
CA VAL A 262 -5.08 -1.74 10.52
C VAL A 262 -6.01 -1.28 11.64
N HIS A 263 -5.43 -0.86 12.75
CA HIS A 263 -6.12 -0.08 13.77
C HIS A 263 -5.89 1.40 13.54
N TYR A 264 -6.94 2.18 13.72
CA TYR A 264 -6.88 3.62 13.79
C TYR A 264 -7.18 4.10 15.21
N PHE A 265 -6.34 5.03 15.70
CA PHE A 265 -6.55 5.67 17.00
C PHE A 265 -6.46 7.19 16.85
N ALA A 266 -7.36 7.87 17.55
CA ALA A 266 -7.24 9.32 17.78
C ALA A 266 -6.37 9.57 19.00
N ALA A 267 -5.57 10.65 18.94
CA ALA A 267 -4.83 11.15 20.12
C ALA A 267 -4.93 12.66 20.18
N ASP A 268 -4.92 13.21 21.41
CA ASP A 268 -5.04 14.67 21.64
C ASP A 268 -3.70 15.39 21.47
N ARG A 269 -2.60 14.65 21.47
CA ARG A 269 -1.25 15.18 21.24
C ARG A 269 -0.37 14.19 20.46
N PRO A 270 0.63 14.69 19.73
CA PRO A 270 1.56 13.81 19.04
C PRO A 270 2.55 13.19 20.02
N PHE A 271 2.86 11.88 19.89
CA PHE A 271 3.87 11.22 20.72
C PHE A 271 5.29 11.47 20.22
N TYR A 272 5.43 11.93 18.99
CA TYR A 272 6.71 12.33 18.39
C TYR A 272 6.52 13.39 17.32
N ARG A 273 7.61 14.05 16.95
CA ARG A 273 7.62 15.07 15.88
C ARG A 273 8.10 14.49 14.56
N GLY A 274 7.57 15.03 13.44
CA GLY A 274 7.90 14.62 12.08
C GLY A 274 7.11 13.41 11.61
N ALA A 275 7.06 13.22 10.30
CA ALA A 275 6.31 12.15 9.65
C ALA A 275 7.21 10.92 9.45
N TRP A 276 7.20 10.01 10.41
CA TRP A 276 8.00 8.81 10.42
C TRP A 276 7.14 7.55 10.37
N LEU A 277 7.63 6.51 9.69
CA LEU A 277 7.16 5.16 9.87
C LEU A 277 7.89 4.55 11.06
N CYS A 278 7.15 4.12 12.08
CA CYS A 278 7.68 3.46 13.27
C CYS A 278 7.77 1.96 13.04
N LEU A 279 8.96 1.40 13.24
CA LEU A 279 9.28 -0.01 13.04
C LEU A 279 9.67 -0.65 14.38
N PRO A 280 8.81 -1.46 15.01
CA PRO A 280 9.20 -2.29 16.14
C PRO A 280 10.02 -3.50 15.67
N PRO A 281 10.87 -4.11 16.52
CA PRO A 281 11.46 -5.39 16.21
C PRO A 281 10.35 -6.45 16.13
N ARG A 282 10.46 -7.36 15.16
CA ARG A 282 9.47 -8.43 15.02
C ARG A 282 9.52 -9.37 16.23
N ARG A 283 8.39 -9.58 16.88
CA ARG A 283 8.16 -10.49 18.00
C ARG A 283 6.96 -11.38 17.70
N GLU A 284 7.00 -12.63 18.12
CA GLU A 284 5.92 -13.58 17.86
C GLU A 284 4.64 -13.23 18.61
N GLU A 285 4.79 -12.72 19.84
CA GLU A 285 3.68 -12.33 20.71
C GLU A 285 2.99 -11.01 20.31
N SER A 286 3.62 -10.22 19.45
CA SER A 286 3.10 -8.94 18.98
C SER A 286 2.47 -9.05 17.59
N PRO A 287 1.21 -8.59 17.42
CA PRO A 287 0.61 -8.46 16.10
C PRO A 287 1.15 -7.26 15.33
N VAL A 288 1.78 -6.27 15.97
CA VAL A 288 2.14 -5.00 15.35
C VAL A 288 3.30 -5.15 14.35
N LEU A 289 3.06 -4.76 13.11
CA LEU A 289 4.07 -4.74 12.05
C LEU A 289 4.77 -3.39 11.96
N HIS A 290 3.99 -2.32 11.93
CA HIS A 290 4.47 -0.93 11.92
C HIS A 290 3.36 0.02 12.32
N ALA A 291 3.74 1.24 12.69
CA ALA A 291 2.78 2.30 12.99
C ALA A 291 3.24 3.64 12.41
N ALA A 292 2.29 4.54 12.20
CA ALA A 292 2.59 5.92 11.81
C ALA A 292 1.56 6.88 12.40
N LEU A 293 2.02 8.02 12.88
CA LEU A 293 1.16 9.16 13.20
C LEU A 293 0.91 9.90 11.88
N VAL A 294 -0.09 9.42 11.12
CA VAL A 294 -0.32 9.83 9.72
C VAL A 294 -0.70 11.31 9.61
N SER A 295 -1.30 11.88 10.65
CA SER A 295 -1.57 13.31 10.72
C SER A 295 -0.30 14.17 10.83
N ASN A 296 0.88 13.60 11.19
CA ASN A 296 2.15 14.32 11.09
C ASN A 296 2.59 14.50 9.63
N ALA A 297 2.18 13.60 8.72
CA ALA A 297 2.40 13.76 7.28
C ALA A 297 1.29 14.60 6.65
N ALA A 298 0.04 14.28 6.90
CA ALA A 298 -1.13 14.96 6.36
C ALA A 298 -2.07 15.41 7.50
N PRO A 299 -1.90 16.62 8.06
CA PRO A 299 -2.72 17.11 9.18
C PRO A 299 -4.23 17.12 8.90
N SER A 300 -4.62 17.24 7.64
CA SER A 300 -6.01 17.24 7.20
C SER A 300 -6.75 15.89 7.37
N LEU A 301 -6.03 14.81 7.70
CA LEU A 301 -6.63 13.51 8.01
C LEU A 301 -7.23 13.45 9.42
N ALA A 302 -6.94 14.42 10.26
CA ALA A 302 -7.51 14.55 11.59
C ALA A 302 -8.21 15.89 11.77
N PRO A 303 -9.21 16.00 12.65
CA PRO A 303 -9.78 17.29 13.06
C PRO A 303 -8.71 18.19 13.68
N ARG A 304 -8.96 19.49 13.67
CA ARG A 304 -8.04 20.48 14.26
C ARG A 304 -7.78 20.19 15.74
N GLY A 305 -6.51 20.08 16.11
CA GLY A 305 -6.09 19.78 17.49
C GLY A 305 -6.06 18.29 17.83
N ALA A 306 -6.50 17.41 16.91
CA ALA A 306 -6.42 15.96 17.07
C ALA A 306 -5.33 15.36 16.17
N HIS A 307 -4.92 14.15 16.52
CA HIS A 307 -3.91 13.37 15.80
C HIS A 307 -4.42 11.99 15.45
N LEU A 308 -4.00 11.47 14.29
CA LEU A 308 -4.44 10.17 13.78
C LEU A 308 -3.27 9.20 13.69
N TRP A 309 -3.37 8.11 14.44
CA TRP A 309 -2.50 6.95 14.33
C TRP A 309 -3.08 5.92 13.37
N SER A 310 -2.23 5.37 12.52
CA SER A 310 -2.46 4.15 11.74
C SER A 310 -1.47 3.09 12.21
N VAL A 311 -1.98 1.96 12.71
CA VAL A 311 -1.18 0.86 13.24
C VAL A 311 -1.51 -0.40 12.47
N THR A 312 -0.58 -0.84 11.63
CA THR A 312 -0.73 -2.06 10.84
C THR A 312 -0.37 -3.27 11.68
N VAL A 313 -1.26 -4.25 11.68
CA VAL A 313 -1.09 -5.51 12.40
C VAL A 313 -1.06 -6.69 11.44
N LEU A 314 -0.48 -7.80 11.89
CA LEU A 314 -0.38 -9.05 11.14
C LEU A 314 -1.77 -9.69 11.05
N PRO A 315 -2.36 -9.82 9.86
CA PRO A 315 -3.61 -10.54 9.69
C PRO A 315 -3.47 -11.99 10.11
N GLY A 316 -4.51 -12.54 10.75
CA GLY A 316 -4.50 -13.92 11.26
C GLY A 316 -3.75 -14.13 12.58
N HIS A 317 -3.05 -13.13 13.10
CA HIS A 317 -2.53 -13.23 14.46
C HIS A 317 -3.70 -13.25 15.48
N PRO A 318 -3.70 -14.14 16.49
CA PRO A 318 -4.82 -14.30 17.43
C PRO A 318 -5.25 -13.02 18.15
N ARG A 319 -4.31 -12.09 18.33
CA ARG A 319 -4.54 -10.79 18.97
C ARG A 319 -4.56 -9.61 18.01
N ALA A 320 -4.72 -9.85 16.70
CA ALA A 320 -4.74 -8.78 15.70
C ALA A 320 -5.84 -7.72 15.95
N ALA A 321 -7.01 -8.15 16.41
CA ALA A 321 -8.14 -7.28 16.69
C ALA A 321 -8.16 -6.66 18.10
N ASP A 322 -7.18 -6.99 18.96
CA ASP A 322 -7.10 -6.50 20.34
C ASP A 322 -6.56 -5.06 20.38
N ALA A 323 -7.49 -4.10 20.31
CA ALA A 323 -7.15 -2.67 20.30
C ALA A 323 -6.42 -2.22 21.58
N GLU A 324 -6.73 -2.85 22.75
CA GLU A 324 -6.10 -2.50 24.02
C GLU A 324 -4.62 -2.90 24.02
N LEU A 325 -4.31 -4.11 23.56
CA LEU A 325 -2.94 -4.58 23.43
C LEU A 325 -2.16 -3.70 22.43
N VAL A 326 -2.75 -3.45 21.26
CA VAL A 326 -2.09 -2.68 20.19
C VAL A 326 -1.78 -1.26 20.64
N ARG A 327 -2.73 -0.55 21.29
CA ARG A 327 -2.47 0.80 21.79
C ARG A 327 -1.49 0.83 22.94
N ALA A 328 -1.53 -0.18 23.84
CA ALA A 328 -0.58 -0.29 24.95
C ALA A 328 0.85 -0.48 24.44
N GLU A 329 1.04 -1.33 23.42
CA GLU A 329 2.33 -1.54 22.80
C GLU A 329 2.86 -0.25 22.15
N VAL A 330 2.05 0.41 21.30
CA VAL A 330 2.45 1.65 20.63
C VAL A 330 2.78 2.76 21.61
N ALA A 331 1.97 2.96 22.65
CA ALA A 331 2.21 3.96 23.70
C ALA A 331 3.52 3.68 24.46
N SER A 332 3.81 2.41 24.74
CA SER A 332 5.01 2.00 25.46
C SER A 332 6.31 2.39 24.75
N TRP A 333 6.31 2.44 23.43
CA TRP A 333 7.49 2.84 22.63
C TRP A 333 7.96 4.26 22.93
N PHE A 334 7.05 5.10 23.41
CA PHE A 334 7.28 6.54 23.68
C PHE A 334 7.17 6.87 25.17
N GLY A 335 6.95 5.88 26.04
CA GLY A 335 6.72 6.09 27.47
C GLY A 335 5.41 6.82 27.76
N GLU A 336 4.41 6.65 26.88
CA GLU A 336 3.13 7.34 26.97
C GLU A 336 2.04 6.46 27.58
N ASN A 337 1.01 7.11 28.14
CA ASN A 337 -0.16 6.40 28.65
C ASN A 337 -1.04 5.93 27.47
N PRO A 338 -1.35 4.62 27.34
CA PRO A 338 -2.19 4.11 26.25
C PRO A 338 -3.60 4.73 26.23
N ARG A 339 -4.12 5.23 27.34
CA ARG A 339 -5.42 5.93 27.41
C ARG A 339 -5.48 7.21 26.57
N LEU A 340 -4.32 7.76 26.17
CA LEU A 340 -4.22 8.88 25.24
C LEU A 340 -4.55 8.50 23.79
N MET A 341 -4.68 7.20 23.52
CA MET A 341 -5.04 6.69 22.20
C MET A 341 -6.47 6.11 22.24
N ARG A 342 -7.44 6.86 21.73
CA ARG A 342 -8.85 6.42 21.64
C ARG A 342 -9.04 5.60 20.36
N PRO A 343 -9.53 4.35 20.44
CA PRO A 343 -9.84 3.56 19.26
C PRO A 343 -10.88 4.24 18.38
N LEU A 344 -10.64 4.22 17.06
CA LEU A 344 -11.58 4.73 16.05
C LEU A 344 -12.15 3.60 15.19
N ALA A 345 -11.29 2.73 14.68
CA ALA A 345 -11.68 1.65 13.79
C ALA A 345 -10.63 0.53 13.77
N PHE A 346 -11.10 -0.68 13.47
CA PHE A 346 -10.28 -1.80 13.01
C PHE A 346 -10.78 -2.18 11.61
N ILE A 347 -9.87 -2.18 10.63
CA ILE A 347 -10.21 -2.42 9.23
C ILE A 347 -9.35 -3.58 8.72
N GLU A 348 -10.00 -4.62 8.23
CA GLU A 348 -9.36 -5.75 7.56
C GLU A 348 -9.59 -5.67 6.06
N VAL A 349 -8.54 -5.97 5.30
CA VAL A 349 -8.57 -6.08 3.84
C VAL A 349 -8.07 -7.48 3.47
N PRO A 350 -8.96 -8.47 3.34
CA PRO A 350 -8.58 -9.87 3.12
C PRO A 350 -7.83 -10.11 1.80
N TYR A 351 -8.11 -9.31 0.79
CA TYR A 351 -7.45 -9.35 -0.53
C TYR A 351 -6.81 -7.99 -0.82
N ALA A 352 -5.74 -7.65 -0.11
CA ALA A 352 -5.04 -6.37 -0.32
C ALA A 352 -4.22 -6.40 -1.61
N VAL A 353 -3.39 -7.44 -1.79
CA VAL A 353 -2.63 -7.71 -3.02
C VAL A 353 -2.61 -9.20 -3.32
N PRO A 354 -2.51 -9.62 -4.60
CA PRO A 354 -2.25 -11.02 -4.93
C PRO A 354 -0.81 -11.39 -4.54
N GLU A 355 -0.61 -12.63 -4.12
CA GLU A 355 0.73 -13.17 -3.86
C GLU A 355 1.57 -13.19 -5.15
N GLN A 356 2.83 -12.77 -5.05
CA GLN A 356 3.75 -12.66 -6.18
C GLN A 356 5.05 -13.43 -5.86
N LEU A 357 4.97 -14.75 -5.91
CA LEU A 357 6.09 -15.65 -5.64
C LEU A 357 7.13 -15.65 -6.79
N PRO A 358 8.35 -16.16 -6.56
CA PRO A 358 9.34 -16.35 -7.61
C PRO A 358 8.78 -17.11 -8.81
N GLY A 359 9.19 -16.72 -10.03
CA GLY A 359 8.67 -17.30 -11.26
C GLY A 359 7.26 -16.85 -11.64
N PHE A 360 6.68 -15.90 -10.89
CA PHE A 360 5.40 -15.31 -11.28
C PHE A 360 5.53 -14.67 -12.66
N ARG A 361 4.69 -15.11 -13.58
CA ARG A 361 4.52 -14.48 -14.89
C ARG A 361 3.10 -13.91 -14.99
N ARG A 362 2.97 -12.73 -15.59
CA ARG A 362 1.67 -12.21 -15.97
C ARG A 362 1.03 -13.22 -16.93
N ARG A 363 -0.18 -13.65 -16.63
CA ARG A 363 -0.94 -14.47 -17.56
C ARG A 363 -1.24 -13.64 -18.80
N PRO A 364 -0.96 -14.14 -20.02
CA PRO A 364 -1.46 -13.49 -21.21
C PRO A 364 -2.99 -13.46 -21.16
N SER A 365 -3.59 -12.42 -21.71
CA SER A 365 -5.04 -12.41 -21.91
C SER A 365 -5.42 -13.58 -22.82
N PRO A 366 -6.38 -14.46 -22.44
CA PRO A 366 -6.81 -15.52 -23.33
C PRO A 366 -7.52 -15.00 -24.60
N TRP A 367 -7.83 -13.70 -24.64
CA TRP A 367 -8.61 -13.05 -25.70
C TRP A 367 -7.79 -12.05 -26.53
N GLY A 368 -6.48 -12.10 -26.45
CA GLY A 368 -5.59 -11.18 -27.18
C GLY A 368 -5.40 -9.81 -26.53
N VAL A 369 -4.24 -9.24 -26.75
CA VAL A 369 -3.68 -7.95 -26.33
C VAL A 369 -3.18 -7.92 -24.90
#